data_c98ecd9b58d92583706ae81a8c6d324a
#
_entry.id   c98ecd9b58d92583706ae81a8c6d324a
#
_cell.length_a   1.000
_cell.length_b   1.000
_cell.length_c   1.000
_cell.angle_alpha   90.00
_cell.angle_beta   90.00
_cell.angle_gamma   90.00
#
_symmetry.space_group_name_H-M   'P 1'
#
loop_
_entity.id
_entity.type
_entity.pdbx_description
1 polymer ?
#
loop_
_entity_poly.entity_id
_entity_poly.type
_entity_poly.pdbx_seq_one_letter_code
_entity_poly.pdbx_strand_id
1 'polypeptide(L)'
;MDESKRQFILNRMKGLQKDVEVGRRNRTELAAAQMPVRKQPGFEDLAEYKQVMMQQMAGRHLGMENPFYRAHEGASGATARIGGRSFDNFASYDYLGLNHHPKVLARASEALQTFGVSASASRLVAGERTIHTVLEEKIADIYDAEAAVCFVSGYLTNVAAISTLVGPKDLVIHDEFIHNSALAGIRLSGATRRFFKHNDIADLERVLKPLAGDYERILVIVEGVYSMDGDIADLPALIRLKQQYGYWLMVDEAHSLGVLGDAGRGVFEHFGVAAGEVDIWMGTLSKTSCSCGGYVAGSEALITLLKAQAGGFVYSVGLAPALAAAAIASLEILKAEPERTHQLRRNSGLFLELARERGLDTGLSQGYSVVPVLVADSLRAVQLSNELHADRSEEHTSELQSHLNL
;
A
#
# COMPACT_ATOMS: atom_id res chain seq x y z
N MET A 1 -34.70 -4.42 -38.97
CA MET A 1 -33.60 -3.64 -39.56
C MET A 1 -33.76 -3.74 -41.09
N ASP A 2 -33.91 -2.60 -41.73
CA ASP A 2 -34.21 -2.51 -43.18
C ASP A 2 -33.04 -3.12 -44.00
N GLU A 3 -33.37 -3.88 -45.02
CA GLU A 3 -32.44 -4.63 -45.85
C GLU A 3 -31.43 -3.73 -46.55
N SER A 4 -31.78 -2.48 -46.84
CA SER A 4 -30.91 -1.45 -47.38
C SER A 4 -29.81 -1.03 -46.40
N LYS A 5 -30.09 -0.93 -45.09
CA LYS A 5 -29.09 -0.65 -44.05
C LYS A 5 -28.16 -1.82 -43.82
N ARG A 6 -28.66 -3.04 -43.94
CA ARG A 6 -27.81 -4.25 -43.82
C ARG A 6 -26.83 -4.36 -44.95
N GLN A 7 -27.28 -4.05 -46.17
CA GLN A 7 -26.43 -4.07 -47.37
C GLN A 7 -25.36 -2.96 -47.33
N PHE A 8 -25.72 -1.77 -46.82
CA PHE A 8 -24.79 -0.66 -46.64
C PHE A 8 -23.66 -1.00 -45.65
N ILE A 9 -24.02 -1.62 -44.50
CA ILE A 9 -23.04 -2.06 -43.48
C ILE A 9 -22.09 -3.14 -44.08
N LEU A 10 -22.64 -4.13 -44.80
CA LEU A 10 -21.86 -5.19 -45.40
C LEU A 10 -20.88 -4.67 -46.49
N ASN A 11 -21.29 -3.69 -47.27
CA ASN A 11 -20.42 -3.09 -48.27
C ASN A 11 -19.31 -2.26 -47.62
N ARG A 12 -19.60 -1.57 -46.53
CA ARG A 12 -18.61 -0.80 -45.78
C ARG A 12 -17.59 -1.70 -45.06
N MET A 13 -18.03 -2.84 -44.54
CA MET A 13 -17.13 -3.86 -43.94
C MET A 13 -16.22 -4.52 -44.99
N LYS A 14 -16.73 -4.79 -46.23
CA LYS A 14 -15.92 -5.31 -47.33
C LYS A 14 -14.89 -4.28 -47.84
N GLY A 15 -15.22 -2.99 -47.82
CA GLY A 15 -14.25 -1.92 -48.12
C GLY A 15 -13.11 -1.87 -47.11
N LEU A 16 -13.44 -1.89 -45.82
CA LEU A 16 -12.45 -1.91 -44.72
C LEU A 16 -11.54 -3.17 -44.77
N GLN A 17 -12.09 -4.33 -45.13
CA GLN A 17 -11.27 -5.55 -45.30
C GLN A 17 -10.28 -5.44 -46.48
N LYS A 18 -10.67 -4.83 -47.59
CA LYS A 18 -9.77 -4.60 -48.72
C LYS A 18 -8.63 -3.63 -48.34
N ASP A 19 -8.93 -2.55 -47.64
CA ASP A 19 -7.92 -1.58 -47.18
C ASP A 19 -6.92 -2.19 -46.19
N VAL A 20 -7.38 -3.09 -45.34
CA VAL A 20 -6.53 -3.84 -44.40
C VAL A 20 -5.63 -4.85 -45.12
N GLU A 21 -6.13 -5.52 -46.17
CA GLU A 21 -5.33 -6.45 -46.99
C GLU A 21 -4.27 -5.73 -47.85
N VAL A 22 -4.62 -4.57 -48.41
CA VAL A 22 -3.65 -3.73 -49.14
C VAL A 22 -2.59 -3.17 -48.19
N GLY A 23 -2.99 -2.72 -47.00
CA GLY A 23 -2.05 -2.26 -45.98
C GLY A 23 -1.13 -3.37 -45.44
N ARG A 24 -1.60 -4.63 -45.39
CA ARG A 24 -0.78 -5.80 -45.05
C ARG A 24 0.21 -6.16 -46.15
N ARG A 25 -0.18 -6.18 -47.44
CA ARG A 25 0.73 -6.46 -48.57
C ARG A 25 1.85 -5.43 -48.65
N ASN A 26 1.55 -4.14 -48.56
CA ASN A 26 2.59 -3.09 -48.60
C ASN A 26 3.54 -3.16 -47.38
N ARG A 27 3.10 -3.62 -46.22
CA ARG A 27 4.00 -3.86 -45.07
C ARG A 27 4.89 -5.08 -45.26
N THR A 28 4.41 -6.13 -45.92
CA THR A 28 5.19 -7.36 -46.14
C THR A 28 6.27 -7.15 -47.22
N GLU A 29 6.04 -6.32 -48.22
CA GLU A 29 7.05 -6.01 -49.27
C GLU A 29 8.13 -5.02 -48.80
N LEU A 30 7.80 -4.10 -47.87
CA LEU A 30 8.79 -3.22 -47.23
C LEU A 30 9.62 -3.92 -46.13
N ALA A 31 9.22 -5.09 -45.66
CA ALA A 31 9.90 -5.86 -44.63
C ALA A 31 11.01 -6.80 -45.15
N ALA A 32 11.28 -6.84 -46.45
CA ALA A 32 12.31 -7.70 -47.03
C ALA A 32 13.74 -7.12 -47.00
N ALA A 33 13.94 -5.91 -46.46
CA ALA A 33 15.28 -5.49 -46.05
C ALA A 33 15.58 -6.21 -44.75
N GLN A 34 16.54 -7.13 -44.74
CA GLN A 34 17.02 -7.85 -43.56
C GLN A 34 17.50 -6.84 -42.53
N MET A 35 16.58 -6.35 -41.69
CA MET A 35 16.98 -5.67 -40.45
C MET A 35 17.74 -6.69 -39.59
N PRO A 36 18.94 -6.35 -39.12
CA PRO A 36 19.66 -7.25 -38.22
C PRO A 36 18.74 -7.63 -37.08
N VAL A 37 18.50 -8.93 -36.89
CA VAL A 37 17.72 -9.44 -35.78
C VAL A 37 18.44 -9.00 -34.49
N ARG A 38 17.88 -8.00 -33.81
CA ARG A 38 18.43 -7.52 -32.54
C ARG A 38 18.33 -8.66 -31.53
N LYS A 39 19.46 -9.23 -31.15
CA LYS A 39 19.51 -10.23 -30.11
C LYS A 39 19.12 -9.55 -28.78
N GLN A 40 18.01 -9.98 -28.20
CA GLN A 40 17.62 -9.51 -26.87
C GLN A 40 18.62 -10.06 -25.83
N PRO A 41 19.05 -9.26 -24.84
CA PRO A 41 19.87 -9.76 -23.75
C PRO A 41 19.09 -10.82 -22.95
N GLY A 42 19.78 -11.80 -22.38
CA GLY A 42 19.21 -12.70 -21.39
C GLY A 42 18.91 -11.91 -20.09
N PHE A 43 18.06 -12.45 -19.23
CA PHE A 43 17.78 -11.83 -17.92
C PHE A 43 19.05 -11.77 -17.05
N GLU A 44 19.95 -12.74 -17.22
CA GLU A 44 21.27 -12.79 -16.57
C GLU A 44 22.23 -11.69 -17.04
N ASP A 45 21.97 -11.06 -18.18
CA ASP A 45 22.76 -9.95 -18.72
C ASP A 45 22.36 -8.59 -18.13
N LEU A 46 21.18 -8.50 -17.52
CA LEU A 46 20.66 -7.27 -16.93
C LEU A 46 21.57 -6.79 -15.78
N ALA A 47 21.80 -5.47 -15.73
CA ALA A 47 22.62 -4.85 -14.70
C ALA A 47 22.03 -5.10 -13.30
N GLU A 48 20.73 -5.01 -13.18
CA GLU A 48 19.96 -5.24 -11.95
C GLU A 48 20.14 -6.66 -11.43
N TYR A 49 20.07 -7.67 -12.30
CA TYR A 49 20.32 -9.06 -11.91
C TYR A 49 21.77 -9.25 -11.43
N LYS A 50 22.75 -8.71 -12.15
CA LYS A 50 24.16 -8.80 -11.78
C LYS A 50 24.43 -8.13 -10.44
N GLN A 51 23.79 -7.00 -10.15
CA GLN A 51 23.88 -6.34 -8.85
C GLN A 51 23.35 -7.22 -7.71
N VAL A 52 22.16 -7.81 -7.88
CA VAL A 52 21.60 -8.77 -6.89
C VAL A 52 22.53 -9.95 -6.67
N MET A 53 23.07 -10.53 -7.75
CA MET A 53 24.00 -11.66 -7.65
C MET A 53 25.31 -11.31 -6.95
N MET A 54 25.86 -10.11 -7.22
CA MET A 54 27.08 -9.63 -6.54
C MET A 54 26.86 -9.48 -5.02
N GLN A 55 25.72 -8.92 -4.61
CA GLN A 55 25.38 -8.77 -3.18
C GLN A 55 25.25 -10.15 -2.51
N GLN A 56 24.55 -11.10 -3.14
CA GLN A 56 24.41 -12.46 -2.62
C GLN A 56 25.77 -13.21 -2.53
N MET A 57 26.62 -13.04 -3.53
CA MET A 57 27.96 -13.65 -3.54
C MET A 57 28.84 -13.05 -2.45
N ALA A 58 28.82 -11.73 -2.26
CA ALA A 58 29.54 -11.05 -1.19
C ALA A 58 29.08 -11.55 0.20
N GLY A 59 27.77 -11.64 0.44
CA GLY A 59 27.23 -12.19 1.67
C GLY A 59 27.72 -13.62 1.95
N ARG A 60 27.63 -14.52 0.96
CA ARG A 60 28.13 -15.91 1.06
C ARG A 60 29.62 -15.96 1.33
N HIS A 61 30.44 -15.12 0.66
CA HIS A 61 31.87 -15.07 0.86
C HIS A 61 32.25 -14.63 2.29
N LEU A 62 31.44 -13.76 2.90
CA LEU A 62 31.58 -13.33 4.27
C LEU A 62 30.93 -14.29 5.30
N GLY A 63 30.40 -15.44 4.86
CA GLY A 63 29.73 -16.41 5.73
C GLY A 63 28.40 -15.93 6.30
N MET A 64 27.78 -14.90 5.71
CA MET A 64 26.49 -14.38 6.13
C MET A 64 25.35 -15.13 5.44
N GLU A 65 24.30 -15.44 6.19
CA GLU A 65 23.05 -15.97 5.66
C GLU A 65 22.19 -14.83 5.09
N ASN A 66 21.41 -15.14 4.05
CA ASN A 66 20.44 -14.19 3.52
C ASN A 66 19.34 -13.96 4.56
N PRO A 67 19.15 -12.74 5.07
CA PRO A 67 18.12 -12.45 6.08
C PRO A 67 16.69 -12.44 5.50
N PHE A 68 16.55 -12.47 4.16
CA PHE A 68 15.25 -12.38 3.49
C PHE A 68 14.71 -13.76 3.13
N TYR A 69 13.39 -13.85 2.95
CA TYR A 69 12.66 -15.05 2.51
C TYR A 69 12.78 -16.24 3.47
N ARG A 70 12.99 -16.00 4.77
CA ARG A 70 12.93 -17.04 5.79
C ARG A 70 11.50 -17.57 5.90
N ALA A 71 11.31 -18.87 5.68
CA ALA A 71 9.99 -19.48 5.69
C ALA A 71 9.52 -19.73 7.12
N HIS A 72 8.38 -19.13 7.50
CA HIS A 72 7.73 -19.38 8.78
C HIS A 72 6.87 -20.65 8.68
N GLU A 73 6.95 -21.51 9.70
CA GLU A 73 6.19 -22.76 9.82
C GLU A 73 4.95 -22.53 10.69
N GLY A 74 3.78 -22.67 10.09
CA GLY A 74 2.52 -22.45 10.77
C GLY A 74 2.21 -20.97 10.97
N ALA A 75 1.46 -20.67 12.01
CA ALA A 75 1.05 -19.31 12.27
C ALA A 75 2.12 -18.50 12.97
N SER A 76 2.15 -17.24 12.59
CA SER A 76 3.04 -16.24 13.15
C SER A 76 2.24 -15.31 14.08
N GLY A 77 2.70 -15.12 15.29
CA GLY A 77 2.15 -14.22 16.28
C GLY A 77 3.29 -13.53 17.02
N ALA A 78 3.20 -13.42 18.35
CA ALA A 78 4.32 -12.94 19.19
C ALA A 78 5.57 -13.83 19.06
N THR A 79 5.37 -15.09 18.67
CA THR A 79 6.44 -16.02 18.32
C THR A 79 6.24 -16.56 16.90
N ALA A 80 7.34 -16.87 16.23
CA ALA A 80 7.37 -17.53 14.92
C ALA A 80 8.17 -18.82 15.00
N ARG A 81 7.90 -19.76 14.10
CA ARG A 81 8.67 -21.00 13.98
C ARG A 81 9.37 -21.03 12.62
N ILE A 82 10.69 -21.17 12.63
CA ILE A 82 11.55 -21.16 11.44
C ILE A 82 12.56 -22.30 11.57
N GLY A 83 12.60 -23.21 10.59
CA GLY A 83 13.51 -24.36 10.60
C GLY A 83 13.40 -25.22 11.86
N GLY A 84 12.18 -25.44 12.35
CA GLY A 84 11.89 -26.21 13.55
C GLY A 84 12.19 -25.54 14.89
N ARG A 85 12.73 -24.29 14.89
CA ARG A 85 13.05 -23.51 16.09
C ARG A 85 12.03 -22.40 16.33
N SER A 86 11.80 -22.02 17.59
CA SER A 86 10.95 -20.90 17.98
C SER A 86 11.76 -19.61 18.09
N PHE A 87 11.20 -18.50 17.63
CA PHE A 87 11.77 -17.15 17.64
C PHE A 87 10.78 -16.17 18.28
N ASP A 88 11.27 -15.17 19.00
CA ASP A 88 10.49 -13.98 19.35
C ASP A 88 10.34 -13.12 18.08
N ASN A 89 9.10 -12.77 17.73
CA ASN A 89 8.78 -12.20 16.44
C ASN A 89 8.53 -10.70 16.53
N PHE A 90 9.47 -9.91 16.05
CA PHE A 90 9.39 -8.46 15.93
C PHE A 90 9.16 -7.99 14.47
N ALA A 91 9.11 -8.90 13.51
CA ALA A 91 8.99 -8.60 12.09
C ALA A 91 7.54 -8.55 11.58
N SER A 92 6.57 -9.04 12.37
CA SER A 92 5.18 -9.15 11.92
C SER A 92 4.46 -7.81 11.89
N TYR A 93 3.60 -7.62 10.86
CA TYR A 93 2.65 -6.51 10.78
C TYR A 93 1.33 -6.79 11.53
N ASP A 94 1.21 -7.91 12.22
CA ASP A 94 0.06 -8.24 13.08
C ASP A 94 0.13 -7.46 14.39
N TYR A 95 -0.01 -6.14 14.30
CA TYR A 95 0.21 -5.21 15.40
C TYR A 95 -0.61 -5.52 16.64
N LEU A 96 -1.83 -6.03 16.47
CA LEU A 96 -2.74 -6.33 17.58
C LEU A 96 -2.81 -7.81 17.96
N GLY A 97 -2.01 -8.67 17.28
CA GLY A 97 -1.98 -10.11 17.56
C GLY A 97 -3.29 -10.81 17.19
N LEU A 98 -3.92 -10.42 16.08
CA LEU A 98 -5.25 -10.92 15.71
C LEU A 98 -5.22 -12.06 14.68
N ASN A 99 -4.08 -12.32 14.02
CA ASN A 99 -3.97 -13.32 12.96
C ASN A 99 -4.40 -14.74 13.38
N HIS A 100 -4.28 -15.05 14.65
CA HIS A 100 -4.73 -16.30 15.27
C HIS A 100 -5.91 -16.16 16.23
N HIS A 101 -6.54 -14.99 16.26
CA HIS A 101 -7.66 -14.77 17.16
C HIS A 101 -8.84 -15.70 16.81
N PRO A 102 -9.41 -16.47 17.76
CA PRO A 102 -10.44 -17.46 17.47
C PRO A 102 -11.65 -16.91 16.72
N LYS A 103 -12.08 -15.68 17.05
CA LYS A 103 -13.19 -14.98 16.38
C LYS A 103 -12.85 -14.67 14.92
N VAL A 104 -11.61 -14.26 14.62
CA VAL A 104 -11.17 -13.96 13.22
C VAL A 104 -11.16 -15.26 12.41
N LEU A 105 -10.56 -16.32 12.93
CA LEU A 105 -10.53 -17.63 12.27
C LEU A 105 -11.93 -18.21 12.03
N ALA A 106 -12.82 -18.13 13.03
CA ALA A 106 -14.19 -18.62 12.91
C ALA A 106 -14.96 -17.89 11.81
N ARG A 107 -14.87 -16.55 11.77
CA ARG A 107 -15.55 -15.73 10.75
C ARG A 107 -15.01 -15.96 9.34
N ALA A 108 -13.69 -16.11 9.19
CA ALA A 108 -13.06 -16.46 7.91
C ALA A 108 -13.52 -17.85 7.43
N SER A 109 -13.58 -18.85 8.34
CA SER A 109 -14.03 -20.19 8.03
C SER A 109 -15.52 -20.23 7.63
N GLU A 110 -16.39 -19.51 8.33
CA GLU A 110 -17.81 -19.35 8.00
C GLU A 110 -17.99 -18.76 6.60
N ALA A 111 -17.23 -17.71 6.28
CA ALA A 111 -17.28 -17.07 4.97
C ALA A 111 -16.81 -17.99 3.83
N LEU A 112 -15.82 -18.86 4.08
CA LEU A 112 -15.41 -19.91 3.12
C LEU A 112 -16.55 -20.88 2.81
N GLN A 113 -17.33 -21.28 3.82
CA GLN A 113 -18.48 -22.17 3.63
C GLN A 113 -19.63 -21.48 2.89
N THR A 114 -19.87 -20.21 3.18
CA THR A 114 -21.01 -19.45 2.64
C THR A 114 -20.76 -18.96 1.21
N PHE A 115 -19.59 -18.40 0.93
CA PHE A 115 -19.28 -17.70 -0.32
C PHE A 115 -18.27 -18.44 -1.22
N GLY A 116 -17.62 -19.49 -0.72
CA GLY A 116 -16.49 -20.14 -1.39
C GLY A 116 -15.18 -19.37 -1.23
N VAL A 117 -14.15 -19.82 -1.96
CA VAL A 117 -12.76 -19.34 -1.82
C VAL A 117 -12.54 -17.96 -2.45
N SER A 118 -13.28 -17.63 -3.51
CA SER A 118 -13.05 -16.45 -4.34
C SER A 118 -14.35 -15.73 -4.68
N ALA A 119 -14.25 -14.43 -4.95
CA ALA A 119 -15.36 -13.68 -5.57
C ALA A 119 -15.61 -14.10 -7.04
N SER A 120 -14.64 -14.77 -7.67
CA SER A 120 -14.72 -15.41 -9.02
C SER A 120 -14.95 -14.44 -10.20
N ALA A 121 -15.05 -13.15 -9.97
CA ALA A 121 -15.16 -12.11 -10.99
C ALA A 121 -14.78 -10.74 -10.40
N SER A 122 -14.63 -9.73 -11.25
CA SER A 122 -14.57 -8.34 -10.78
C SER A 122 -15.92 -7.92 -10.18
N ARG A 123 -15.90 -7.04 -9.20
CA ARG A 123 -17.10 -6.57 -8.50
C ARG A 123 -18.11 -5.90 -9.46
N LEU A 124 -17.62 -5.22 -10.48
CA LEU A 124 -18.45 -4.57 -11.50
C LEU A 124 -19.29 -5.56 -12.29
N VAL A 125 -18.82 -6.79 -12.51
CA VAL A 125 -19.50 -7.78 -13.36
C VAL A 125 -20.36 -8.75 -12.54
N ALA A 126 -19.74 -9.64 -11.78
CA ALA A 126 -20.41 -10.69 -11.01
C ALA A 126 -19.68 -11.04 -9.70
N GLY A 127 -18.64 -10.30 -9.33
CA GLY A 127 -17.80 -10.55 -8.16
C GLY A 127 -18.29 -9.84 -6.89
N GLU A 128 -19.37 -9.04 -6.95
CA GLU A 128 -19.92 -8.39 -5.76
C GLU A 128 -20.49 -9.44 -4.79
N ARG A 129 -20.17 -9.27 -3.51
CA ARG A 129 -20.69 -10.09 -2.42
C ARG A 129 -21.21 -9.18 -1.31
N THR A 130 -22.26 -9.56 -0.63
CA THR A 130 -22.85 -8.79 0.49
C THR A 130 -21.82 -8.48 1.58
N ILE A 131 -20.87 -9.34 1.78
CA ILE A 131 -19.79 -9.15 2.76
C ILE A 131 -18.85 -7.98 2.42
N HIS A 132 -18.72 -7.62 1.11
CA HIS A 132 -17.93 -6.46 0.71
C HIS A 132 -18.59 -5.16 1.19
N THR A 133 -19.91 -5.05 1.04
CA THR A 133 -20.69 -3.90 1.53
C THR A 133 -20.55 -3.75 3.05
N VAL A 134 -20.71 -4.85 3.79
CA VAL A 134 -20.54 -4.84 5.25
C VAL A 134 -19.15 -4.38 5.67
N LEU A 135 -18.10 -4.81 4.97
CA LEU A 135 -16.72 -4.36 5.25
C LEU A 135 -16.56 -2.86 4.95
N GLU A 136 -17.07 -2.40 3.81
CA GLU A 136 -16.98 -0.99 3.39
C GLU A 136 -17.74 -0.06 4.36
N GLU A 137 -18.93 -0.45 4.82
CA GLU A 137 -19.69 0.28 5.85
C GLU A 137 -18.87 0.40 7.16
N LYS A 138 -18.26 -0.70 7.63
CA LYS A 138 -17.45 -0.66 8.84
C LYS A 138 -16.20 0.23 8.71
N ILE A 139 -15.59 0.27 7.53
CA ILE A 139 -14.46 1.16 7.25
C ILE A 139 -14.92 2.61 7.22
N ALA A 140 -16.05 2.90 6.57
CA ALA A 140 -16.63 4.24 6.55
C ALA A 140 -16.94 4.73 7.97
N ASP A 141 -17.51 3.88 8.85
CA ASP A 141 -17.78 4.18 10.26
C ASP A 141 -16.51 4.58 11.05
N ILE A 142 -15.33 4.00 10.74
CA ILE A 142 -14.08 4.36 11.43
C ILE A 142 -13.72 5.82 11.20
N TYR A 143 -13.92 6.32 10.00
CA TYR A 143 -13.54 7.67 9.59
C TYR A 143 -14.70 8.66 9.57
N ASP A 144 -15.87 8.29 10.08
CA ASP A 144 -17.10 9.10 9.96
C ASP A 144 -17.33 9.56 8.51
N ALA A 145 -16.98 8.71 7.53
CA ALA A 145 -17.02 8.98 6.10
C ALA A 145 -18.37 8.55 5.48
N GLU A 146 -18.74 9.19 4.36
CA GLU A 146 -19.99 8.85 3.66
C GLU A 146 -19.96 7.45 3.05
N ALA A 147 -18.78 7.01 2.56
CA ALA A 147 -18.62 5.70 1.93
C ALA A 147 -17.15 5.21 1.98
N ALA A 148 -16.97 3.93 1.63
CA ALA A 148 -15.66 3.33 1.42
C ALA A 148 -15.68 2.35 0.23
N VAL A 149 -14.49 2.01 -0.26
CA VAL A 149 -14.28 0.97 -1.28
C VAL A 149 -13.06 0.12 -0.94
N CYS A 150 -13.18 -1.20 -1.06
CA CYS A 150 -12.10 -2.14 -0.81
C CYS A 150 -11.45 -2.65 -2.10
N PHE A 151 -10.12 -2.74 -2.08
CA PHE A 151 -9.26 -3.29 -3.11
C PHE A 151 -8.58 -4.57 -2.62
N VAL A 152 -8.03 -5.37 -3.54
CA VAL A 152 -7.36 -6.64 -3.21
C VAL A 152 -5.96 -6.50 -2.60
N SER A 153 -5.39 -5.30 -2.56
CA SER A 153 -4.06 -5.02 -2.04
C SER A 153 -3.95 -3.54 -1.65
N GLY A 154 -3.29 -3.23 -0.52
CA GLY A 154 -2.97 -1.86 -0.12
C GLY A 154 -2.08 -1.15 -1.14
N TYR A 155 -1.09 -1.86 -1.70
CA TYR A 155 -0.26 -1.32 -2.78
C TYR A 155 -1.11 -0.89 -3.99
N LEU A 156 -1.98 -1.78 -4.46
CA LEU A 156 -2.88 -1.50 -5.59
C LEU A 156 -3.87 -0.37 -5.27
N THR A 157 -4.28 -0.21 -4.03
CA THR A 157 -5.18 0.88 -3.61
C THR A 157 -4.55 2.24 -3.89
N ASN A 158 -3.32 2.49 -3.44
CA ASN A 158 -2.61 3.73 -3.74
C ASN A 158 -2.43 3.94 -5.24
N VAL A 159 -1.94 2.92 -5.95
CA VAL A 159 -1.73 3.01 -7.41
C VAL A 159 -3.01 3.35 -8.13
N ALA A 160 -4.11 2.65 -7.83
CA ALA A 160 -5.39 2.83 -8.52
C ALA A 160 -6.07 4.13 -8.14
N ALA A 161 -6.12 4.48 -6.86
CA ALA A 161 -6.78 5.71 -6.40
C ALA A 161 -6.07 6.94 -6.96
N ILE A 162 -4.76 7.08 -6.75
CA ILE A 162 -4.00 8.25 -7.17
C ILE A 162 -4.07 8.41 -8.69
N SER A 163 -3.83 7.32 -9.48
CA SER A 163 -3.85 7.40 -10.93
C SER A 163 -5.24 7.66 -11.53
N THR A 164 -6.30 7.47 -10.75
CA THR A 164 -7.69 7.80 -11.16
C THR A 164 -8.06 9.24 -10.84
N LEU A 165 -7.57 9.76 -9.71
CA LEU A 165 -7.99 11.06 -9.18
C LEU A 165 -7.27 12.25 -9.81
N VAL A 166 -6.03 12.07 -10.23
CA VAL A 166 -5.18 13.14 -10.79
C VAL A 166 -4.60 12.76 -12.14
N GLY A 167 -4.25 13.75 -12.95
CA GLY A 167 -3.75 13.57 -14.31
C GLY A 167 -2.75 14.67 -14.74
N PRO A 168 -2.43 14.79 -16.05
CA PRO A 168 -1.37 15.67 -16.54
C PRO A 168 -1.53 17.17 -16.24
N LYS A 169 -2.73 17.62 -15.88
CA LYS A 169 -3.02 19.01 -15.53
C LYS A 169 -2.98 19.29 -14.03
N ASP A 170 -2.68 18.26 -13.24
CA ASP A 170 -2.75 18.31 -11.79
C ASP A 170 -1.36 18.26 -11.17
N LEU A 171 -1.29 18.70 -9.92
CA LEU A 171 -0.09 18.67 -9.09
C LEU A 171 -0.29 17.69 -7.95
N VAL A 172 0.70 16.81 -7.74
CA VAL A 172 0.81 16.00 -6.54
C VAL A 172 2.03 16.43 -5.76
N ILE A 173 1.82 16.83 -4.50
CA ILE A 173 2.89 17.12 -3.56
C ILE A 173 2.85 16.05 -2.47
N HIS A 174 4.00 15.46 -2.16
CA HIS A 174 4.06 14.40 -1.18
C HIS A 174 5.27 14.57 -0.25
N ASP A 175 5.18 13.98 0.94
CA ASP A 175 6.34 13.85 1.81
C ASP A 175 7.45 13.04 1.12
N GLU A 176 8.72 13.38 1.32
CA GLU A 176 9.84 12.69 0.67
C GLU A 176 9.90 11.19 1.01
N PHE A 177 9.39 10.78 2.19
CA PHE A 177 9.39 9.39 2.66
C PHE A 177 8.10 8.63 2.39
N ILE A 178 7.23 9.16 1.52
CA ILE A 178 5.97 8.49 1.15
C ILE A 178 6.22 7.08 0.59
N HIS A 179 5.33 6.15 0.88
CA HIS A 179 5.42 4.77 0.43
C HIS A 179 5.51 4.63 -1.09
N ASN A 180 6.30 3.67 -1.57
CA ASN A 180 6.53 3.41 -3.00
C ASN A 180 5.24 3.26 -3.83
N SER A 181 4.16 2.69 -3.27
CA SER A 181 2.88 2.56 -3.97
C SER A 181 2.25 3.90 -4.36
N ALA A 182 2.39 4.93 -3.50
CA ALA A 182 1.94 6.27 -3.83
C ALA A 182 2.77 6.86 -4.98
N LEU A 183 4.11 6.70 -4.93
CA LEU A 183 4.99 7.10 -6.03
C LEU A 183 4.65 6.41 -7.35
N ALA A 184 4.31 5.11 -7.32
CA ALA A 184 3.88 4.36 -8.49
C ALA A 184 2.55 4.92 -9.06
N GLY A 185 1.59 5.23 -8.20
CA GLY A 185 0.32 5.87 -8.59
C GLY A 185 0.52 7.25 -9.22
N ILE A 186 1.39 8.08 -8.62
CA ILE A 186 1.74 9.40 -9.16
C ILE A 186 2.39 9.27 -10.55
N ARG A 187 3.34 8.37 -10.71
CA ARG A 187 3.98 8.13 -12.04
C ARG A 187 2.97 7.69 -13.08
N LEU A 188 2.04 6.82 -12.71
CA LEU A 188 1.01 6.31 -13.63
C LEU A 188 -0.01 7.38 -14.02
N SER A 189 -0.32 8.33 -13.12
CA SER A 189 -1.28 9.41 -13.38
C SER A 189 -0.81 10.39 -14.44
N GLY A 190 0.50 10.57 -14.61
CA GLY A 190 1.10 11.62 -15.44
C GLY A 190 1.02 13.03 -14.84
N ALA A 191 0.57 13.17 -13.59
CA ALA A 191 0.53 14.45 -12.89
C ALA A 191 1.93 15.01 -12.63
N THR A 192 2.03 16.34 -12.51
CA THR A 192 3.27 16.98 -12.07
C THR A 192 3.55 16.58 -10.63
N ARG A 193 4.74 16.02 -10.39
CA ARG A 193 5.18 15.58 -9.08
C ARG A 193 6.11 16.60 -8.43
N ARG A 194 5.88 16.91 -7.15
CA ARG A 194 6.80 17.59 -6.24
C ARG A 194 6.84 16.84 -4.92
N PHE A 195 7.90 17.02 -4.15
CA PHE A 195 7.98 16.56 -2.77
C PHE A 195 8.40 17.70 -1.86
N PHE A 196 8.09 17.57 -0.60
CA PHE A 196 8.61 18.41 0.48
C PHE A 196 9.43 17.55 1.44
N LYS A 197 10.33 18.20 2.17
CA LYS A 197 11.18 17.51 3.15
C LYS A 197 10.32 16.86 4.22
N HIS A 198 10.77 15.68 4.65
CA HIS A 198 10.04 14.87 5.61
C HIS A 198 9.54 15.67 6.82
N ASN A 199 8.22 15.63 7.03
CA ASN A 199 7.49 16.32 8.11
C ASN A 199 7.76 17.84 8.25
N ASP A 200 8.32 18.50 7.21
CA ASP A 200 8.60 19.94 7.19
C ASP A 200 7.44 20.71 6.56
N ILE A 201 6.52 21.18 7.41
CA ILE A 201 5.34 21.97 6.99
C ILE A 201 5.73 23.29 6.34
N ALA A 202 6.83 23.92 6.77
CA ALA A 202 7.31 25.15 6.15
C ALA A 202 7.85 24.89 4.75
N ASP A 203 8.50 23.75 4.52
CA ASP A 203 8.94 23.36 3.19
C ASP A 203 7.75 22.99 2.28
N LEU A 204 6.71 22.32 2.82
CA LEU A 204 5.46 22.10 2.09
C LEU A 204 4.84 23.43 1.62
N GLU A 205 4.72 24.41 2.51
CA GLU A 205 4.19 25.73 2.14
C GLU A 205 5.07 26.43 1.10
N ARG A 206 6.39 26.35 1.25
CA ARG A 206 7.36 26.88 0.28
C ARG A 206 7.21 26.28 -1.11
N VAL A 207 6.94 24.99 -1.20
CA VAL A 207 6.71 24.27 -2.47
C VAL A 207 5.34 24.61 -3.06
N LEU A 208 4.31 24.65 -2.22
CA LEU A 208 2.91 24.82 -2.62
C LEU A 208 2.60 26.25 -3.08
N LYS A 209 3.05 27.25 -2.33
CA LYS A 209 2.69 28.66 -2.52
C LYS A 209 2.89 29.20 -3.94
N PRO A 210 4.03 28.96 -4.64
CA PRO A 210 4.22 29.43 -6.01
C PRO A 210 3.41 28.67 -7.05
N LEU A 211 2.85 27.51 -6.72
CA LEU A 211 2.20 26.59 -7.67
C LEU A 211 0.68 26.51 -7.50
N ALA A 212 0.13 27.08 -6.43
CA ALA A 212 -1.28 26.91 -6.06
C ALA A 212 -2.29 27.39 -7.13
N GLY A 213 -1.89 28.32 -8.03
CA GLY A 213 -2.74 28.84 -9.09
C GLY A 213 -2.53 28.20 -10.47
N ASP A 214 -1.56 27.32 -10.64
CA ASP A 214 -1.11 26.84 -11.96
C ASP A 214 -1.75 25.53 -12.39
N TYR A 215 -2.45 24.82 -11.49
CA TYR A 215 -2.99 23.47 -11.70
C TYR A 215 -4.50 23.42 -11.47
N GLU A 216 -5.17 22.51 -12.17
CA GLU A 216 -6.62 22.31 -12.00
C GLU A 216 -6.93 21.69 -10.63
N ARG A 217 -6.09 20.77 -10.17
CA ARG A 217 -6.22 20.08 -8.87
C ARG A 217 -4.85 19.93 -8.22
N ILE A 218 -4.84 20.00 -6.90
CA ILE A 218 -3.64 19.74 -6.10
C ILE A 218 -3.98 18.63 -5.11
N LEU A 219 -3.15 17.59 -5.06
CA LEU A 219 -3.24 16.50 -4.10
C LEU A 219 -2.00 16.50 -3.22
N VAL A 220 -2.18 16.60 -1.90
CA VAL A 220 -1.11 16.42 -0.91
C VAL A 220 -1.25 15.06 -0.28
N ILE A 221 -0.14 14.28 -0.23
CA ILE A 221 -0.13 12.90 0.29
C ILE A 221 0.90 12.78 1.41
N VAL A 222 0.45 12.22 2.55
CA VAL A 222 1.27 11.92 3.73
C VAL A 222 0.91 10.53 4.28
N GLU A 223 1.73 9.98 5.17
CA GLU A 223 1.40 8.78 5.97
C GLU A 223 1.00 9.20 7.39
N GLY A 224 0.02 8.53 7.99
CA GLY A 224 -0.37 8.77 9.37
C GLY A 224 0.75 8.39 10.34
N VAL A 225 1.37 7.22 10.13
CA VAL A 225 2.67 6.81 10.73
C VAL A 225 3.58 6.38 9.59
N TYR A 226 4.78 6.90 9.53
CA TYR A 226 5.76 6.55 8.50
C TYR A 226 6.38 5.19 8.74
N SER A 227 6.34 4.36 7.71
CA SER A 227 6.60 2.92 7.78
C SER A 227 8.03 2.55 8.18
N MET A 228 9.01 3.42 7.91
CA MET A 228 10.43 3.17 8.16
C MET A 228 10.94 3.93 9.39
N ASP A 229 10.34 5.08 9.70
CA ASP A 229 10.85 6.02 10.70
C ASP A 229 10.03 5.97 11.99
N GLY A 230 8.75 5.57 11.91
CA GLY A 230 7.88 5.41 13.07
C GLY A 230 7.46 6.72 13.73
N ASP A 231 7.57 7.83 12.99
CA ASP A 231 7.06 9.14 13.37
C ASP A 231 5.71 9.43 12.70
N ILE A 232 5.09 10.56 13.03
CA ILE A 232 3.71 10.90 12.68
C ILE A 232 3.68 12.22 11.93
N ALA A 233 2.84 12.31 10.88
CA ALA A 233 2.57 13.57 10.19
C ALA A 233 1.84 14.57 11.10
N ASP A 234 2.22 15.87 11.03
CA ASP A 234 1.49 16.95 11.74
C ASP A 234 0.16 17.25 11.03
N LEU A 235 -0.83 16.38 11.27
CA LEU A 235 -2.15 16.50 10.64
C LEU A 235 -2.84 17.85 10.89
N PRO A 236 -2.81 18.43 12.11
CA PRO A 236 -3.37 19.77 12.35
C PRO A 236 -2.75 20.87 11.48
N ALA A 237 -1.43 20.82 11.26
CA ALA A 237 -0.77 21.80 10.41
C ALA A 237 -1.09 21.61 8.92
N LEU A 238 -1.18 20.36 8.47
CA LEU A 238 -1.63 20.03 7.11
C LEU A 238 -3.05 20.51 6.84
N ILE A 239 -3.97 20.33 7.79
CA ILE A 239 -5.36 20.84 7.68
C ILE A 239 -5.37 22.37 7.59
N ARG A 240 -4.59 23.07 8.40
CA ARG A 240 -4.49 24.55 8.31
C ARG A 240 -4.02 25.02 6.93
N LEU A 241 -2.98 24.37 6.37
CA LEU A 241 -2.52 24.68 5.01
C LEU A 241 -3.57 24.35 3.95
N LYS A 242 -4.29 23.22 4.11
CA LYS A 242 -5.39 22.85 3.23
C LYS A 242 -6.47 23.95 3.18
N GLN A 243 -6.87 24.48 4.32
CA GLN A 243 -7.86 25.56 4.41
C GLN A 243 -7.36 26.87 3.75
N GLN A 244 -6.06 27.10 3.76
CA GLN A 244 -5.45 28.29 3.14
C GLN A 244 -5.28 28.16 1.63
N TYR A 245 -4.88 26.98 1.12
CA TYR A 245 -4.48 26.80 -0.29
C TYR A 245 -5.46 25.96 -1.12
N GLY A 246 -6.43 25.27 -0.51
CA GLY A 246 -7.50 24.56 -1.22
C GLY A 246 -7.06 23.29 -1.94
N TYR A 247 -6.20 22.47 -1.35
CA TYR A 247 -5.80 21.18 -1.92
C TYR A 247 -6.61 20.00 -1.33
N TRP A 248 -6.65 18.89 -2.01
CA TRP A 248 -7.09 17.61 -1.45
C TRP A 248 -5.99 17.02 -0.57
N LEU A 249 -6.36 16.57 0.62
CA LEU A 249 -5.47 15.88 1.54
C LEU A 249 -5.77 14.39 1.54
N MET A 250 -4.76 13.58 1.21
CA MET A 250 -4.79 12.12 1.32
C MET A 250 -3.85 11.68 2.43
N VAL A 251 -4.36 10.86 3.33
CA VAL A 251 -3.59 10.27 4.44
C VAL A 251 -3.60 8.76 4.31
N ASP A 252 -2.40 8.17 4.25
CA ASP A 252 -2.22 6.72 4.27
C ASP A 252 -2.12 6.23 5.74
N GLU A 253 -3.15 5.55 6.19
CA GLU A 253 -3.31 5.00 7.54
C GLU A 253 -2.78 3.56 7.69
N ALA A 254 -2.00 3.07 6.73
CA ALA A 254 -1.55 1.69 6.72
C ALA A 254 -0.81 1.28 7.99
N HIS A 255 -0.13 2.20 8.68
CA HIS A 255 0.60 1.99 9.91
C HIS A 255 -0.01 2.66 11.14
N SER A 256 -1.11 3.39 10.99
CA SER A 256 -1.73 4.17 12.07
C SER A 256 -3.09 3.63 12.54
N LEU A 257 -3.88 2.99 11.66
CA LEU A 257 -5.10 2.29 12.07
C LEU A 257 -4.77 1.15 13.05
N GLY A 258 -5.43 1.15 14.21
CA GLY A 258 -5.17 0.20 15.29
C GLY A 258 -3.95 0.55 16.15
N VAL A 259 -3.25 1.63 15.83
CA VAL A 259 -2.01 2.08 16.48
C VAL A 259 -2.19 3.44 17.17
N LEU A 260 -2.72 4.42 16.48
CA LEU A 260 -2.93 5.77 16.98
C LEU A 260 -4.38 6.00 17.44
N GLY A 261 -4.56 6.95 18.35
CA GLY A 261 -5.86 7.23 18.99
C GLY A 261 -6.17 6.27 20.15
N ASP A 262 -7.02 6.62 21.10
CA ASP A 262 -7.34 5.79 22.26
C ASP A 262 -8.17 4.56 21.88
N ALA A 263 -9.04 4.71 20.89
CA ALA A 263 -9.79 3.61 20.30
C ALA A 263 -9.07 2.96 19.09
N GLY A 264 -7.86 3.44 18.73
CA GLY A 264 -7.10 2.94 17.60
C GLY A 264 -7.66 3.35 16.23
N ARG A 265 -8.41 4.46 16.14
CA ARG A 265 -9.04 4.90 14.90
C ARG A 265 -8.05 5.58 13.93
N GLY A 266 -6.82 5.87 14.34
CA GLY A 266 -5.79 6.44 13.49
C GLY A 266 -5.36 7.85 13.87
N VAL A 267 -4.69 8.53 12.92
CA VAL A 267 -4.01 9.80 13.20
C VAL A 267 -4.97 10.95 13.54
N PHE A 268 -6.18 10.98 12.97
CA PHE A 268 -7.16 12.02 13.28
C PHE A 268 -7.63 11.96 14.74
N GLU A 269 -7.87 10.74 15.27
CA GLU A 269 -8.21 10.54 16.68
C GLU A 269 -7.05 10.93 17.60
N HIS A 270 -5.81 10.59 17.20
CA HIS A 270 -4.62 10.95 17.95
C HIS A 270 -4.50 12.47 18.19
N PHE A 271 -4.81 13.27 17.19
CA PHE A 271 -4.76 14.73 17.29
C PHE A 271 -6.08 15.37 17.71
N GLY A 272 -7.15 14.60 17.85
CA GLY A 272 -8.48 15.13 18.21
C GLY A 272 -9.08 16.03 17.12
N VAL A 273 -8.75 15.82 15.86
CA VAL A 273 -9.32 16.55 14.73
C VAL A 273 -10.47 15.78 14.10
N ALA A 274 -11.40 16.48 13.46
CA ALA A 274 -12.50 15.83 12.77
C ALA A 274 -12.00 15.03 11.56
N ALA A 275 -12.46 13.78 11.39
CA ALA A 275 -12.05 12.95 10.28
C ALA A 275 -12.42 13.54 8.90
N GLY A 276 -13.51 14.32 8.82
CA GLY A 276 -13.96 15.00 7.60
C GLY A 276 -13.04 16.14 7.11
N GLU A 277 -12.03 16.53 7.88
CA GLU A 277 -11.01 17.50 7.43
C GLU A 277 -10.03 16.89 6.40
N VAL A 278 -9.98 15.57 6.31
CA VAL A 278 -9.19 14.83 5.31
C VAL A 278 -10.14 14.36 4.20
N ASP A 279 -9.75 14.54 2.94
CA ASP A 279 -10.59 14.20 1.80
C ASP A 279 -10.54 12.73 1.43
N ILE A 280 -9.37 12.09 1.62
CA ILE A 280 -9.09 10.74 1.19
C ILE A 280 -8.36 10.00 2.30
N TRP A 281 -9.06 9.11 2.97
CA TRP A 281 -8.47 8.14 3.87
C TRP A 281 -8.10 6.89 3.07
N MET A 282 -6.83 6.56 3.04
CA MET A 282 -6.34 5.31 2.48
C MET A 282 -5.80 4.41 3.59
N GLY A 283 -5.96 3.11 3.46
CA GLY A 283 -5.34 2.17 4.39
C GLY A 283 -5.20 0.77 3.82
N THR A 284 -4.56 -0.09 4.60
CA THR A 284 -4.38 -1.51 4.25
C THR A 284 -5.14 -2.41 5.21
N LEU A 285 -5.63 -3.54 4.69
CA LEU A 285 -6.20 -4.61 5.49
C LEU A 285 -5.15 -5.67 5.89
N SER A 286 -3.90 -5.52 5.43
CA SER A 286 -2.86 -6.54 5.58
C SER A 286 -2.06 -6.44 6.88
N LYS A 287 -2.39 -5.49 7.75
CA LYS A 287 -1.68 -5.25 9.01
C LYS A 287 -2.63 -5.46 10.20
N THR A 288 -3.10 -4.40 10.82
CA THR A 288 -4.03 -4.45 11.97
C THR A 288 -5.27 -5.31 11.71
N SER A 289 -5.78 -5.33 10.47
CA SER A 289 -6.99 -6.11 10.11
C SER A 289 -6.69 -7.57 9.77
N CYS A 290 -5.46 -8.06 9.90
CA CYS A 290 -5.05 -9.47 9.72
C CYS A 290 -5.63 -10.14 8.46
N SER A 291 -5.66 -9.41 7.35
CA SER A 291 -6.27 -9.83 6.11
C SER A 291 -5.33 -9.58 4.92
N CYS A 292 -5.88 -9.42 3.74
CA CYS A 292 -5.19 -8.92 2.55
C CYS A 292 -6.12 -7.94 1.86
N GLY A 293 -5.57 -6.86 1.35
CA GLY A 293 -6.36 -5.83 0.69
C GLY A 293 -5.98 -4.43 1.14
N GLY A 294 -6.74 -3.47 0.66
CA GLY A 294 -6.68 -2.09 1.11
C GLY A 294 -8.01 -1.40 0.84
N TYR A 295 -8.12 -0.16 1.26
CA TYR A 295 -9.36 0.61 1.15
C TYR A 295 -9.10 2.09 0.92
N VAL A 296 -10.12 2.75 0.39
CA VAL A 296 -10.27 4.21 0.43
C VAL A 296 -11.60 4.52 1.10
N ALA A 297 -11.62 5.50 2.00
CA ALA A 297 -12.82 6.06 2.59
C ALA A 297 -12.85 7.58 2.37
N GLY A 298 -14.05 8.15 2.21
CA GLY A 298 -14.27 9.57 1.97
C GLY A 298 -15.71 9.86 1.52
N SER A 299 -15.89 10.89 0.68
CA SER A 299 -17.20 11.24 0.18
C SER A 299 -17.80 10.17 -0.76
N GLU A 300 -19.13 10.09 -0.84
CA GLU A 300 -19.85 9.21 -1.77
C GLU A 300 -19.41 9.45 -3.22
N ALA A 301 -19.16 10.71 -3.58
CA ALA A 301 -18.70 11.08 -4.92
C ALA A 301 -17.30 10.50 -5.24
N LEU A 302 -16.38 10.55 -4.29
CA LEU A 302 -15.05 9.94 -4.41
C LEU A 302 -15.17 8.43 -4.64
N ILE A 303 -15.94 7.76 -3.81
CA ILE A 303 -16.08 6.31 -3.85
C ILE A 303 -16.79 5.84 -5.11
N THR A 304 -17.84 6.55 -5.54
CA THR A 304 -18.54 6.28 -6.81
C THR A 304 -17.57 6.40 -8.00
N LEU A 305 -16.73 7.44 -8.03
CA LEU A 305 -15.73 7.63 -9.07
C LEU A 305 -14.71 6.46 -9.09
N LEU A 306 -14.19 6.08 -7.92
CA LEU A 306 -13.22 4.99 -7.83
C LEU A 306 -13.84 3.64 -8.25
N LYS A 307 -15.06 3.33 -7.81
CA LYS A 307 -15.79 2.10 -8.23
C LYS A 307 -16.04 2.06 -9.74
N ALA A 308 -16.22 3.21 -10.38
CA ALA A 308 -16.48 3.28 -11.83
C ALA A 308 -15.21 3.28 -12.69
N GLN A 309 -14.09 3.85 -12.23
CA GLN A 309 -12.95 4.15 -13.10
C GLN A 309 -11.60 3.64 -12.61
N ALA A 310 -11.44 3.31 -11.32
CA ALA A 310 -10.16 2.83 -10.81
C ALA A 310 -9.82 1.46 -11.39
N GLY A 311 -8.80 1.41 -12.27
CA GLY A 311 -8.44 0.19 -13.00
C GLY A 311 -8.14 -1.00 -12.09
N GLY A 312 -7.52 -0.76 -10.94
CA GLY A 312 -7.26 -1.78 -9.93
C GLY A 312 -8.51 -2.34 -9.23
N PHE A 313 -9.64 -1.68 -9.34
CA PHE A 313 -10.95 -2.16 -8.88
C PHE A 313 -11.74 -2.80 -10.03
N VAL A 314 -11.90 -2.07 -11.13
CA VAL A 314 -12.76 -2.48 -12.26
C VAL A 314 -12.27 -3.77 -12.93
N TYR A 315 -10.94 -3.91 -13.11
CA TYR A 315 -10.34 -5.03 -13.83
C TYR A 315 -9.68 -6.07 -12.90
N SER A 316 -9.89 -5.96 -11.60
CA SER A 316 -9.44 -6.93 -10.60
C SER A 316 -10.58 -7.81 -10.13
N VAL A 317 -10.28 -9.04 -9.68
CA VAL A 317 -11.24 -9.86 -8.94
C VAL A 317 -11.65 -9.16 -7.64
N GLY A 318 -12.86 -9.37 -7.15
CA GLY A 318 -13.28 -8.89 -5.83
C GLY A 318 -12.43 -9.51 -4.69
N LEU A 319 -12.30 -8.78 -3.58
CA LEU A 319 -11.62 -9.29 -2.39
C LEU A 319 -12.23 -10.65 -1.98
N ALA A 320 -11.38 -11.63 -1.65
CA ALA A 320 -11.85 -12.95 -1.23
C ALA A 320 -12.75 -12.85 0.02
N PRO A 321 -13.94 -13.48 0.02
CA PRO A 321 -14.90 -13.33 1.12
C PRO A 321 -14.36 -13.70 2.50
N ALA A 322 -13.51 -14.71 2.58
CA ALA A 322 -12.86 -15.10 3.84
C ALA A 322 -11.95 -13.99 4.40
N LEU A 323 -11.24 -13.29 3.53
CA LEU A 323 -10.39 -12.17 3.91
C LEU A 323 -11.22 -10.93 4.30
N ALA A 324 -12.34 -10.69 3.62
CA ALA A 324 -13.29 -9.66 4.02
C ALA A 324 -13.87 -9.95 5.41
N ALA A 325 -14.24 -11.21 5.69
CA ALA A 325 -14.74 -11.64 7.00
C ALA A 325 -13.69 -11.51 8.11
N ALA A 326 -12.44 -11.85 7.83
CA ALA A 326 -11.33 -11.68 8.76
C ALA A 326 -11.13 -10.21 9.12
N ALA A 327 -11.13 -9.33 8.12
CA ALA A 327 -11.03 -7.88 8.32
C ALA A 327 -12.19 -7.33 9.15
N ILE A 328 -13.43 -7.71 8.85
CA ILE A 328 -14.62 -7.33 9.62
C ILE A 328 -14.47 -7.73 11.09
N ALA A 329 -14.08 -8.98 11.35
CA ALA A 329 -13.90 -9.48 12.72
C ALA A 329 -12.79 -8.73 13.46
N SER A 330 -11.70 -8.42 12.77
CA SER A 330 -10.56 -7.65 13.33
C SER A 330 -10.98 -6.22 13.69
N LEU A 331 -11.73 -5.53 12.84
CA LEU A 331 -12.27 -4.19 13.13
C LEU A 331 -13.29 -4.21 14.29
N GLU A 332 -14.09 -5.26 14.42
CA GLU A 332 -14.98 -5.45 15.56
C GLU A 332 -14.21 -5.66 16.86
N ILE A 333 -13.09 -6.41 16.82
CA ILE A 333 -12.22 -6.61 17.98
C ILE A 333 -11.50 -5.32 18.34
N LEU A 334 -10.98 -4.58 17.38
CA LEU A 334 -10.36 -3.26 17.59
C LEU A 334 -11.28 -2.33 18.39
N LYS A 335 -12.56 -2.27 17.99
CA LYS A 335 -13.57 -1.46 18.67
C LYS A 335 -13.91 -1.98 20.08
N ALA A 336 -13.92 -3.29 20.27
CA ALA A 336 -14.34 -3.94 21.54
C ALA A 336 -13.19 -4.07 22.54
N GLU A 337 -11.94 -4.13 22.10
CA GLU A 337 -10.75 -4.43 22.89
C GLU A 337 -9.65 -3.35 22.69
N PRO A 338 -9.89 -2.06 23.06
CA PRO A 338 -8.93 -0.98 22.86
C PRO A 338 -7.63 -1.18 23.66
N GLU A 339 -7.66 -2.03 24.69
CA GLU A 339 -6.49 -2.42 25.47
C GLU A 339 -5.38 -3.06 24.62
N ARG A 340 -5.68 -3.63 23.47
CA ARG A 340 -4.67 -4.16 22.52
C ARG A 340 -3.82 -3.04 21.93
N THR A 341 -4.45 -1.94 21.53
CA THR A 341 -3.75 -0.73 21.06
C THR A 341 -2.87 -0.15 22.17
N HIS A 342 -3.40 -0.10 23.40
CA HIS A 342 -2.62 0.35 24.56
C HIS A 342 -1.45 -0.58 24.88
N GLN A 343 -1.63 -1.91 24.73
CA GLN A 343 -0.54 -2.87 24.94
C GLN A 343 0.55 -2.72 23.88
N LEU A 344 0.19 -2.56 22.60
CA LEU A 344 1.13 -2.28 21.52
C LEU A 344 1.99 -1.05 21.84
N ARG A 345 1.36 0.07 22.23
CA ARG A 345 2.07 1.30 22.58
C ARG A 345 3.00 1.13 23.78
N ARG A 346 2.55 0.40 24.83
CA ARG A 346 3.41 0.11 25.99
C ARG A 346 4.65 -0.69 25.55
N ASN A 347 4.48 -1.71 24.71
CA ASN A 347 5.59 -2.54 24.26
C ASN A 347 6.57 -1.75 23.39
N SER A 348 6.05 -0.97 22.44
CA SER A 348 6.88 -0.14 21.55
C SER A 348 7.58 0.99 22.28
N GLY A 349 6.88 1.63 23.23
CA GLY A 349 7.45 2.66 24.09
C GLY A 349 8.57 2.11 25.00
N LEU A 350 8.35 0.93 25.60
CA LEU A 350 9.38 0.25 26.40
C LEU A 350 10.61 -0.09 25.55
N PHE A 351 10.41 -0.62 24.34
CA PHE A 351 11.54 -0.89 23.45
C PHE A 351 12.31 0.38 23.09
N LEU A 352 11.59 1.45 22.75
CA LEU A 352 12.19 2.76 22.45
C LEU A 352 13.02 3.31 23.61
N GLU A 353 12.48 3.26 24.83
CA GLU A 353 13.17 3.68 26.06
C GLU A 353 14.46 2.87 26.26
N LEU A 354 14.35 1.54 26.25
CA LEU A 354 15.47 0.64 26.45
C LEU A 354 16.55 0.77 25.36
N ALA A 355 16.17 1.03 24.11
CA ALA A 355 17.08 1.26 23.01
C ALA A 355 17.88 2.57 23.21
N ARG A 356 17.18 3.66 23.58
CA ARG A 356 17.80 4.96 23.86
C ARG A 356 18.71 4.93 25.09
N GLU A 357 18.33 4.23 26.15
CA GLU A 357 19.20 4.02 27.32
C GLU A 357 20.51 3.32 26.97
N ARG A 358 20.50 2.46 25.96
CA ARG A 358 21.69 1.76 25.46
C ARG A 358 22.46 2.52 24.38
N GLY A 359 22.05 3.76 24.08
CA GLY A 359 22.68 4.60 23.07
C GLY A 359 22.45 4.14 21.64
N LEU A 360 21.41 3.34 21.38
CA LEU A 360 21.03 2.96 20.03
C LEU A 360 20.32 4.12 19.32
N ASP A 361 20.65 4.33 18.07
CA ASP A 361 19.98 5.33 17.24
C ASP A 361 18.64 4.78 16.73
N THR A 362 17.55 5.39 17.17
CA THR A 362 16.17 5.03 16.82
C THR A 362 15.54 6.03 15.86
N GLY A 363 16.33 6.90 15.25
CA GLY A 363 15.85 7.90 14.30
C GLY A 363 14.75 8.78 14.90
N LEU A 364 13.71 9.02 14.14
CA LEU A 364 12.57 9.88 14.48
C LEU A 364 11.46 9.15 15.26
N SER A 365 11.59 7.86 15.53
CA SER A 365 10.53 7.05 16.11
C SER A 365 9.97 7.64 17.40
N GLN A 366 8.64 7.61 17.49
CA GLN A 366 7.88 8.05 18.66
C GLN A 366 7.37 6.86 19.50
N GLY A 367 7.70 5.60 19.10
CA GLY A 367 7.41 4.40 19.91
C GLY A 367 5.96 3.95 19.87
N TYR A 368 5.28 4.09 18.73
CA TYR A 368 3.88 3.61 18.57
C TYR A 368 3.79 2.17 18.07
N SER A 369 4.32 1.87 16.88
CA SER A 369 4.32 0.52 16.30
C SER A 369 5.63 0.17 15.63
N VAL A 370 6.31 1.15 15.07
CA VAL A 370 7.57 1.01 14.36
C VAL A 370 8.68 1.68 15.17
N VAL A 371 9.70 0.91 15.55
CA VAL A 371 10.87 1.43 16.25
C VAL A 371 12.12 0.90 15.55
N PRO A 372 12.69 1.66 14.60
CA PRO A 372 13.89 1.28 13.91
C PRO A 372 15.11 1.36 14.84
N VAL A 373 16.14 0.58 14.52
CA VAL A 373 17.50 0.76 15.02
C VAL A 373 18.40 1.02 13.82
N LEU A 374 18.94 2.23 13.71
CA LEU A 374 19.73 2.66 12.57
C LEU A 374 21.16 2.15 12.70
N VAL A 375 21.62 1.37 11.75
CA VAL A 375 22.95 0.72 11.75
C VAL A 375 23.83 1.31 10.66
N ALA A 376 23.60 2.38 10.04
CA ALA A 376 24.39 3.18 9.09
C ALA A 376 25.28 2.41 8.05
N ASP A 377 25.32 1.06 8.09
CA ASP A 377 26.11 0.20 7.21
C ASP A 377 25.38 -1.10 6.91
N SER A 378 25.13 -1.38 5.62
CA SER A 378 24.33 -2.53 5.16
C SER A 378 24.94 -3.89 5.56
N LEU A 379 26.26 -4.04 5.56
CA LEU A 379 26.89 -5.30 5.94
C LEU A 379 26.74 -5.54 7.45
N ARG A 380 26.88 -4.50 8.26
CA ARG A 380 26.65 -4.56 9.71
C ARG A 380 25.18 -4.85 10.02
N ALA A 381 24.24 -4.27 9.28
CA ALA A 381 22.82 -4.55 9.45
C ALA A 381 22.49 -6.03 9.18
N VAL A 382 23.02 -6.62 8.09
CA VAL A 382 22.87 -8.05 7.79
C VAL A 382 23.57 -8.92 8.85
N GLN A 383 24.76 -8.52 9.31
CA GLN A 383 25.46 -9.25 10.37
C GLN A 383 24.67 -9.24 11.68
N LEU A 384 24.16 -8.07 12.11
CA LEU A 384 23.32 -7.93 13.29
C LEU A 384 22.05 -8.80 13.18
N SER A 385 21.38 -8.78 12.02
CA SER A 385 20.22 -9.64 11.78
C SER A 385 20.56 -11.14 11.91
N ASN A 386 21.72 -11.57 11.42
CA ASN A 386 22.16 -12.96 11.58
C ASN A 386 22.47 -13.32 13.05
N GLU A 387 23.06 -12.40 13.81
CA GLU A 387 23.34 -12.58 15.24
C GLU A 387 22.05 -12.66 16.05
N LEU A 388 21.12 -11.73 15.83
CA LEU A 388 19.80 -11.74 16.46
C LEU A 388 19.01 -13.00 16.10
N HIS A 389 19.09 -13.43 14.84
CA HIS A 389 18.46 -14.70 14.43
C HIS A 389 19.09 -15.92 15.11
N ALA A 390 20.40 -15.94 15.34
CA ALA A 390 21.06 -16.98 16.13
C ALA A 390 20.56 -16.99 17.59
N ASP A 391 20.30 -15.82 18.15
CA ASP A 391 19.72 -15.62 19.49
C ASP A 391 18.18 -15.77 19.54
N ARG A 392 17.57 -16.20 18.43
CA ARG A 392 16.13 -16.46 18.27
C ARG A 392 15.24 -15.22 18.29
N SER A 393 15.76 -14.10 17.83
CA SER A 393 14.96 -12.92 17.48
C SER A 393 14.72 -12.87 15.97
N GLU A 394 13.50 -12.63 15.54
CA GLU A 394 13.14 -12.39 14.15
C GLU A 394 12.72 -10.92 14.00
N GLU A 395 13.51 -10.17 13.31
CA GLU A 395 13.31 -8.75 13.04
C GLU A 395 13.32 -8.46 11.54
N HIS A 396 12.76 -7.33 11.15
CA HIS A 396 12.73 -6.87 9.77
C HIS A 396 13.98 -6.06 9.46
N THR A 397 14.78 -6.52 8.48
CA THR A 397 15.96 -5.82 7.99
C THR A 397 15.58 -5.06 6.72
N SER A 398 15.51 -3.73 6.78
CA SER A 398 14.92 -2.90 5.71
C SER A 398 15.94 -2.22 4.78
N GLU A 399 17.22 -2.23 5.09
CA GLU A 399 18.25 -1.45 4.38
C GLU A 399 18.39 -1.79 2.88
N LEU A 400 18.11 -3.02 2.49
CA LEU A 400 18.10 -3.39 1.06
C LEU A 400 16.87 -2.89 0.30
N GLN A 401 15.80 -2.47 0.97
CA GLN A 401 14.63 -1.89 0.31
C GLN A 401 14.86 -0.44 -0.12
N SER A 402 15.63 0.33 0.63
CA SER A 402 15.91 1.74 0.30
C SER A 402 16.73 1.91 -0.98
N HIS A 403 17.60 0.96 -1.32
CA HIS A 403 18.37 0.96 -2.56
C HIS A 403 17.61 0.48 -3.80
N LEU A 404 16.45 -0.15 -3.63
CA LEU A 404 15.58 -0.56 -4.75
C LEU A 404 14.56 0.54 -5.15
N ASN A 405 14.48 1.61 -4.39
CA ASN A 405 13.52 2.71 -4.60
C ASN A 405 14.09 3.91 -5.37
N LEU A 406 15.29 3.80 -5.96
CA LEU A 406 15.89 4.84 -6.81
C LEU A 406 15.40 4.80 -8.27
#